data_0ff5531773b21ceb80b9d1344226e145
#
_entry.id   0ff5531773b21ceb80b9d1344226e145
#
_cell.length_a   1.000
_cell.length_b   1.000
_cell.length_c   1.000
_cell.angle_alpha   90.00
_cell.angle_beta   90.00
_cell.angle_gamma   90.00
#
_symmetry.space_group_name_H-M   'P 1'
#
loop_
_entity.id
_entity.type
_entity.pdbx_description
1 polymer ?
#
loop_
_entity_poly.entity_id
_entity_poly.type
_entity_poly.pdbx_seq_one_letter_code
_entity_poly.pdbx_strand_id
1 'polypeptide(L)'
;MSLVSGLTEVTDADFETEVRGSELPVLVQFTADWCGPCRQLAPVLKDIAFEEGDRLKVVQIDVDRNPGTTVAYGVLSTPTLMVFRDGEPVRSMVGARPKRRLMEELADVL
;
A
#
# COMPACT_ATOMS: atom_id res chain seq x y z
N MET A 1 -12.00 13.44 5.64
CA MET A 1 -11.32 12.16 5.42
C MET A 1 -10.07 12.37 4.63
N SER A 2 -9.01 11.91 5.18
CA SER A 2 -7.69 12.09 4.60
C SER A 2 -7.35 11.03 3.57
N LEU A 3 -7.88 9.83 3.73
CA LEU A 3 -7.50 8.71 2.91
C LEU A 3 -8.39 8.59 1.69
N VAL A 4 -7.90 7.86 0.69
CA VAL A 4 -8.59 7.70 -0.57
C VAL A 4 -9.83 6.85 -0.39
N SER A 5 -10.96 7.36 -0.82
CA SER A 5 -12.22 6.61 -0.83
C SER A 5 -12.11 5.44 -1.80
N GLY A 6 -12.58 4.28 -1.38
CA GLY A 6 -12.57 3.09 -2.23
C GLY A 6 -11.39 2.17 -2.02
N LEU A 7 -10.39 2.57 -1.21
CA LEU A 7 -9.31 1.68 -0.80
C LEU A 7 -9.50 1.33 0.67
N THR A 8 -9.25 0.07 1.02
CA THR A 8 -9.31 -0.39 2.40
C THR A 8 -8.23 0.28 3.21
N GLU A 9 -8.61 0.84 4.36
CA GLU A 9 -7.67 1.42 5.29
C GLU A 9 -7.29 0.39 6.35
N VAL A 10 -5.98 0.30 6.65
CA VAL A 10 -5.49 -0.53 7.76
C VAL A 10 -4.81 0.36 8.78
N THR A 11 -4.67 -0.16 10.01
CA THR A 11 -4.12 0.58 11.13
C THR A 11 -3.06 -0.26 11.84
N ASP A 12 -2.34 0.37 12.79
CA ASP A 12 -1.42 -0.38 13.65
C ASP A 12 -2.11 -1.56 14.33
N ALA A 13 -3.38 -1.39 14.69
CA ALA A 13 -4.11 -2.42 15.43
C ALA A 13 -4.43 -3.66 14.58
N ASP A 14 -4.69 -3.48 13.28
CA ASP A 14 -5.11 -4.59 12.42
C ASP A 14 -4.12 -4.96 11.33
N PHE A 15 -2.94 -4.35 11.33
CA PHE A 15 -1.93 -4.64 10.30
C PHE A 15 -1.54 -6.11 10.30
N GLU A 16 -1.41 -6.69 11.47
CA GLU A 16 -1.03 -8.10 11.60
C GLU A 16 -2.03 -9.01 10.90
N THR A 17 -3.33 -8.80 11.15
CA THR A 17 -4.36 -9.66 10.57
C THR A 17 -4.64 -9.35 9.12
N GLU A 18 -4.69 -8.06 8.76
CA GLU A 18 -5.14 -7.64 7.43
C GLU A 18 -4.04 -7.73 6.39
N VAL A 19 -2.78 -7.55 6.79
CA VAL A 19 -1.66 -7.56 5.87
C VAL A 19 -0.81 -8.81 6.04
N ARG A 20 -0.27 -9.00 7.23
CA ARG A 20 0.65 -10.11 7.44
C ARG A 20 -0.06 -11.47 7.44
N GLY A 21 -1.32 -11.50 7.86
CA GLY A 21 -2.11 -12.72 7.85
C GLY A 21 -2.89 -12.96 6.56
N SER A 22 -2.71 -12.12 5.55
CA SER A 22 -3.45 -12.25 4.30
C SER A 22 -2.98 -13.45 3.49
N GLU A 23 -3.94 -14.17 2.89
CA GLU A 23 -3.63 -15.27 1.98
C GLU A 23 -3.16 -14.77 0.62
N LEU A 24 -3.56 -13.56 0.24
CA LEU A 24 -3.12 -12.93 -1.01
C LEU A 24 -1.92 -12.02 -0.73
N PRO A 25 -1.06 -11.80 -1.72
CA PRO A 25 -0.10 -10.69 -1.63
C PRO A 25 -0.83 -9.38 -1.38
N VAL A 26 -0.22 -8.48 -0.62
CA VAL A 26 -0.83 -7.21 -0.25
C VAL A 26 0.08 -6.07 -0.69
N LEU A 27 -0.49 -5.12 -1.43
CA LEU A 27 0.19 -3.87 -1.78
C LEU A 27 -0.28 -2.83 -0.77
N VAL A 28 0.65 -2.31 0.03
CA VAL A 28 0.37 -1.32 1.06
C VAL A 28 0.90 0.02 0.61
N GLN A 29 0.03 1.04 0.54
CA GLN A 29 0.48 2.42 0.37
C GLN A 29 0.57 3.08 1.73
N PHE A 30 1.78 3.49 2.11
CA PHE A 30 1.98 4.37 3.26
C PHE A 30 1.75 5.80 2.78
N THR A 31 0.75 6.45 3.33
CA THR A 31 0.23 7.74 2.84
C THR A 31 0.04 8.74 3.98
N ALA A 32 -0.28 9.97 3.64
CA ALA A 32 -0.59 11.03 4.61
C ALA A 32 -1.55 12.02 3.95
N ASP A 33 -2.30 12.75 4.79
CA ASP A 33 -3.28 13.75 4.32
C ASP A 33 -2.63 14.83 3.46
N TRP A 34 -1.42 15.23 3.85
CA TRP A 34 -0.70 16.33 3.22
C TRP A 34 0.08 15.91 1.98
N CYS A 35 0.01 14.66 1.59
CA CYS A 35 0.84 14.11 0.54
C CYS A 35 0.18 14.25 -0.84
N GLY A 36 0.64 15.24 -1.63
CA GLY A 36 0.15 15.45 -3.00
C GLY A 36 0.38 14.26 -3.92
N PRO A 37 1.63 13.72 -3.98
CA PRO A 37 1.89 12.55 -4.82
C PRO A 37 1.05 11.34 -4.47
N CYS A 38 0.70 11.17 -3.18
CA CYS A 38 -0.20 10.09 -2.77
C CYS A 38 -1.56 10.22 -3.43
N ARG A 39 -2.08 11.45 -3.53
CA ARG A 39 -3.36 11.69 -4.18
C ARG A 39 -3.29 11.42 -5.68
N GLN A 40 -2.15 11.70 -6.32
CA GLN A 40 -1.96 11.40 -7.73
C GLN A 40 -1.94 9.88 -7.98
N LEU A 41 -1.43 9.12 -7.03
CA LEU A 41 -1.34 7.67 -7.13
C LEU A 41 -2.68 6.99 -6.85
N ALA A 42 -3.59 7.67 -6.19
CA ALA A 42 -4.85 7.09 -5.75
C ALA A 42 -5.68 6.45 -6.87
N PRO A 43 -5.89 7.11 -8.02
CA PRO A 43 -6.65 6.47 -9.10
C PRO A 43 -5.98 5.20 -9.62
N VAL A 44 -4.65 5.20 -9.67
CA VAL A 44 -3.87 4.04 -10.12
C VAL A 44 -4.11 2.86 -9.17
N LEU A 45 -4.05 3.11 -7.87
CA LEU A 45 -4.25 2.05 -6.88
C LEU A 45 -5.67 1.51 -6.89
N LYS A 46 -6.65 2.37 -7.12
CA LYS A 46 -8.04 1.92 -7.26
C LYS A 46 -8.22 1.02 -8.47
N ASP A 47 -7.62 1.39 -9.60
CA ASP A 47 -7.69 0.57 -10.80
C ASP A 47 -7.07 -0.80 -10.56
N ILE A 48 -5.90 -0.84 -9.92
CA ILE A 48 -5.22 -2.10 -9.62
C ILE A 48 -6.06 -2.94 -8.66
N ALA A 49 -6.62 -2.32 -7.62
CA ALA A 49 -7.46 -3.02 -6.65
C ALA A 49 -8.66 -3.67 -7.34
N PHE A 50 -9.25 -2.99 -8.31
CA PHE A 50 -10.38 -3.51 -9.05
C PHE A 50 -9.97 -4.63 -10.02
N GLU A 51 -8.91 -4.38 -10.78
CA GLU A 51 -8.50 -5.31 -11.85
C GLU A 51 -7.83 -6.56 -11.31
N GLU A 52 -7.09 -6.45 -10.20
CA GLU A 52 -6.28 -7.55 -9.68
C GLU A 52 -6.82 -8.12 -8.37
N GLY A 53 -8.06 -7.80 -8.01
CA GLY A 53 -8.61 -8.14 -6.70
C GLY A 53 -8.70 -9.62 -6.39
N ASP A 54 -8.62 -10.49 -7.39
CA ASP A 54 -8.63 -11.93 -7.19
C ASP A 54 -7.25 -12.49 -6.83
N ARG A 55 -6.18 -11.69 -6.98
CA ARG A 55 -4.82 -12.15 -6.71
C ARG A 55 -3.96 -11.14 -5.95
N LEU A 56 -4.48 -9.93 -5.68
CA LEU A 56 -3.74 -8.89 -4.97
C LEU A 56 -4.71 -8.08 -4.13
N LYS A 57 -4.40 -7.93 -2.85
CA LYS A 57 -5.12 -7.04 -1.96
C LYS A 57 -4.40 -5.70 -1.93
N VAL A 58 -5.13 -4.59 -2.07
CA VAL A 58 -4.54 -3.25 -2.04
C VAL A 58 -5.12 -2.50 -0.84
N VAL A 59 -4.25 -1.99 0.02
CA VAL A 59 -4.66 -1.27 1.22
C VAL A 59 -3.83 0.00 1.38
N GLN A 60 -4.28 0.89 2.27
CA GLN A 60 -3.57 2.11 2.59
C GLN A 60 -3.48 2.25 4.11
N ILE A 61 -2.41 2.91 4.57
CA ILE A 61 -2.18 3.19 5.97
C ILE A 61 -1.68 4.62 6.12
N ASP A 62 -2.25 5.36 7.07
CA ASP A 62 -1.88 6.76 7.34
C ASP A 62 -0.69 6.76 8.29
N VAL A 63 0.45 7.29 7.83
CA VAL A 63 1.68 7.26 8.62
C VAL A 63 1.60 8.12 9.88
N ASP A 64 0.82 9.19 9.85
CA ASP A 64 0.72 10.10 11.00
C ASP A 64 -0.11 9.49 12.12
N ARG A 65 -1.09 8.67 11.77
CA ARG A 65 -1.95 8.01 12.76
C ARG A 65 -1.48 6.63 13.16
N ASN A 66 -0.48 6.10 12.44
CA ASN A 66 -0.01 4.73 12.64
C ASN A 66 1.50 4.68 12.72
N PRO A 67 2.09 5.33 13.74
CA PRO A 67 3.54 5.41 13.84
C PRO A 67 4.22 4.07 14.11
N GLY A 68 3.53 3.13 14.73
CA GLY A 68 4.12 1.83 15.04
C GLY A 68 4.53 1.08 13.79
N THR A 69 3.60 0.91 12.85
CA THR A 69 3.88 0.22 11.60
C THR A 69 4.87 1.02 10.75
N THR A 70 4.70 2.34 10.71
CA THR A 70 5.58 3.22 9.94
C THR A 70 7.03 3.06 10.36
N VAL A 71 7.30 3.07 11.65
CA VAL A 71 8.65 2.90 12.19
C VAL A 71 9.15 1.47 11.98
N ALA A 72 8.28 0.49 12.22
CA ALA A 72 8.67 -0.92 12.12
C ALA A 72 9.21 -1.28 10.73
N TYR A 73 8.67 -0.66 9.68
CA TYR A 73 9.10 -0.96 8.32
C TYR A 73 10.00 0.12 7.72
N GLY A 74 10.47 1.07 8.54
CA GLY A 74 11.46 2.05 8.10
C GLY A 74 10.94 3.02 7.05
N VAL A 75 9.66 3.37 7.08
CA VAL A 75 9.07 4.29 6.12
C VAL A 75 9.48 5.71 6.46
N LEU A 76 10.17 6.38 5.55
CA LEU A 76 10.72 7.73 5.76
C LEU A 76 10.03 8.80 4.92
N SER A 77 9.27 8.41 3.92
CA SER A 77 8.60 9.37 3.04
C SER A 77 7.34 8.77 2.46
N THR A 78 6.45 9.63 1.93
CA THR A 78 5.20 9.20 1.31
C THR A 78 5.12 9.70 -0.12
N PRO A 79 4.55 8.92 -1.03
CA PRO A 79 4.06 7.56 -0.79
C PRO A 79 5.22 6.57 -0.78
N THR A 80 5.14 5.58 0.11
CA THR A 80 5.95 4.38 0.02
C THR A 80 5.01 3.23 -0.25
N LEU A 81 5.33 2.44 -1.26
CA LEU A 81 4.57 1.26 -1.64
C LEU A 81 5.35 0.04 -1.22
N MET A 82 4.71 -0.87 -0.50
CA MET A 82 5.40 -2.06 -0.01
C MET A 82 4.53 -3.27 -0.30
N VAL A 83 5.12 -4.30 -0.89
CA VAL A 83 4.42 -5.53 -1.18
C VAL A 83 4.76 -6.55 -0.11
N PHE A 84 3.72 -7.11 0.50
CA PHE A 84 3.85 -8.20 1.46
C PHE A 84 3.39 -9.49 0.82
N ARG A 85 4.13 -10.56 1.06
CA ARG A 85 3.79 -11.88 0.57
C ARG A 85 4.13 -12.89 1.65
N ASP A 86 3.15 -13.72 2.01
CA ASP A 86 3.31 -14.71 3.09
C ASP A 86 3.78 -14.05 4.40
N GLY A 87 3.26 -12.85 4.67
CA GLY A 87 3.53 -12.12 5.90
C GLY A 87 4.82 -11.31 5.90
N GLU A 88 5.60 -11.32 4.82
CA GLU A 88 6.89 -10.65 4.78
C GLU A 88 6.96 -9.61 3.66
N PRO A 89 7.63 -8.47 3.90
CA PRO A 89 7.82 -7.51 2.82
C PRO A 89 8.81 -8.05 1.79
N VAL A 90 8.38 -8.07 0.52
CA VAL A 90 9.20 -8.62 -0.55
C VAL A 90 9.64 -7.54 -1.54
N ARG A 91 9.02 -6.36 -1.50
CA ARG A 91 9.39 -5.25 -2.36
C ARG A 91 9.00 -3.93 -1.72
N SER A 92 9.82 -2.91 -1.90
CA SER A 92 9.54 -1.56 -1.43
C SER A 92 9.87 -0.57 -2.55
N MET A 93 8.97 0.39 -2.77
CA MET A 93 9.11 1.39 -3.81
C MET A 93 8.72 2.74 -3.22
N VAL A 94 9.47 3.78 -3.54
CA VAL A 94 9.22 5.13 -3.02
C VAL A 94 8.81 6.05 -4.16
N GLY A 95 7.75 6.80 -3.97
CA GLY A 95 7.28 7.81 -4.91
C GLY A 95 6.16 7.31 -5.80
N ALA A 96 5.41 8.28 -6.36
CA ALA A 96 4.33 7.99 -7.29
C ALA A 96 4.90 7.61 -8.66
N ARG A 97 4.18 6.75 -9.37
CA ARG A 97 4.57 6.31 -10.71
C ARG A 97 3.34 5.94 -11.51
N PRO A 98 3.44 5.95 -12.87
CA PRO A 98 2.32 5.56 -13.71
C PRO A 98 1.94 4.10 -13.50
N LYS A 99 0.69 3.78 -13.79
CA LYS A 99 0.16 2.44 -13.60
C LYS A 99 0.99 1.38 -14.32
N ARG A 100 1.40 1.64 -15.56
CA ARG A 100 2.18 0.67 -16.34
C ARG A 100 3.47 0.30 -15.63
N ARG A 101 4.19 1.31 -15.13
CA ARG A 101 5.44 1.08 -14.43
C ARG A 101 5.22 0.30 -13.15
N LEU A 102 4.17 0.66 -12.41
CA LEU A 102 3.85 -0.04 -11.17
C LEU A 102 3.50 -1.51 -11.45
N MET A 103 2.72 -1.78 -12.49
CA MET A 103 2.39 -3.15 -12.85
C MET A 103 3.62 -3.95 -13.27
N GLU A 104 4.57 -3.32 -13.95
CA GLU A 104 5.83 -3.97 -14.30
C GLU A 104 6.62 -4.34 -13.03
N GLU A 105 6.64 -3.45 -12.06
CA GLU A 105 7.34 -3.69 -10.80
C GLU A 105 6.66 -4.75 -9.94
N LEU A 106 5.35 -4.93 -10.10
CA LEU A 106 4.59 -5.93 -9.36
C LEU A 106 4.60 -7.31 -10.02
N ALA A 107 4.96 -7.38 -11.30
CA ALA A 107 4.76 -8.59 -12.11
C ALA A 107 5.43 -9.83 -11.52
N ASP A 108 6.61 -9.68 -10.95
CA ASP A 108 7.37 -10.81 -10.42
C ASP A 108 7.05 -11.14 -8.96
N VAL A 109 6.15 -10.40 -8.32
CA VAL A 109 5.74 -10.67 -6.94
C VAL A 109 4.26 -11.04 -6.83
N LEU A 110 3.55 -11.08 -7.95
CA LEU A 110 2.15 -11.51 -7.97
C LEU A 110 2.02 -13.01 -8.24
#